data_9f88a8e8aaecd35ed516e46c394ef5b9
#
_entry.id   9f88a8e8aaecd35ed516e46c394ef5b9
#
_cell.length_a   1.000
_cell.length_b   1.000
_cell.length_c   1.000
_cell.angle_alpha   90.00
_cell.angle_beta   90.00
_cell.angle_gamma   90.00
#
_symmetry.space_group_name_H-M   'P 1'
#
loop_
_entity.id
_entity.type
_entity.pdbx_description
1 polymer ?
#
loop_
_entity_poly.entity_id
_entity_poly.type
_entity_poly.pdbx_seq_one_letter_code
_entity_poly.pdbx_strand_id
1 'polypeptide(L)'
;MTAMSLQSLARKLLVLSAAALPLVAHAGRPMMVDDAGVNDAGAGHLATWFERGPGGHRAWTAAPAYAPIKGLEVGAAVSRDTTERSTALRLQGKLQSTRPTEDACGHAAVLGIAHERPKAVNARWFNLVMTCTVAPGNVHLNLGATQTARKSAKAFIGAAWEQDLGWASGHVEWIAAQSAQPIVNLGPRREIAKGLQLDGSVGRQAGRTLFSVGLKQQF
;
A
#
# COMPACT_ATOMS: atom_id res chain seq x y z
N MET A 1 11.18 45.80 16.57
CA MET A 1 10.15 44.77 16.56
C MET A 1 9.71 44.57 15.11
N THR A 2 10.30 43.58 14.44
CA THR A 2 10.06 43.31 13.00
C THR A 2 8.86 42.35 12.87
N ALA A 3 7.80 42.79 12.28
CA ALA A 3 6.58 42.01 12.01
C ALA A 3 6.91 40.91 11.01
N MET A 4 6.92 39.66 11.47
CA MET A 4 6.95 38.48 10.61
C MET A 4 5.67 38.43 9.80
N SER A 5 5.76 38.47 8.47
CA SER A 5 4.59 38.47 7.60
C SER A 5 3.80 37.16 7.71
N LEU A 6 2.48 37.24 7.77
CA LEU A 6 1.54 36.12 7.78
C LEU A 6 1.78 35.11 6.63
N GLN A 7 2.34 35.56 5.50
CA GLN A 7 2.71 34.71 4.37
C GLN A 7 3.86 33.76 4.66
N SER A 8 4.83 34.14 5.53
CA SER A 8 5.93 33.26 5.95
C SER A 8 5.43 32.17 6.89
N LEU A 9 4.47 32.45 7.76
CA LEU A 9 3.86 31.47 8.66
C LEU A 9 3.01 30.46 7.89
N ALA A 10 2.23 30.92 6.90
CA ALA A 10 1.41 30.05 6.05
C ALA A 10 2.27 29.12 5.19
N ARG A 11 3.42 29.58 4.66
CA ARG A 11 4.36 28.70 3.93
C ARG A 11 5.02 27.66 4.82
N LYS A 12 5.37 27.99 6.05
CA LYS A 12 5.96 27.03 7.02
C LYS A 12 4.92 26.00 7.50
N LEU A 13 3.65 26.37 7.65
CA LEU A 13 2.56 25.46 7.98
C LEU A 13 2.20 24.54 6.81
N LEU A 14 2.31 25.02 5.55
CA LEU A 14 2.05 24.19 4.36
C LEU A 14 3.14 23.13 4.12
N VAL A 15 4.39 23.40 4.53
CA VAL A 15 5.51 22.46 4.36
C VAL A 15 5.51 21.36 5.43
N LEU A 16 4.91 21.60 6.62
CA LEU A 16 4.85 20.58 7.68
C LEU A 16 3.75 19.53 7.47
N SER A 17 2.76 19.79 6.62
CA SER A 17 1.66 18.85 6.34
C SER A 17 1.97 17.82 5.24
N ALA A 18 3.08 17.96 4.50
CA ALA A 18 3.42 17.08 3.37
C ALA A 18 4.22 15.82 3.75
N ALA A 19 4.59 15.63 5.02
CA ALA A 19 5.54 14.58 5.41
C ALA A 19 4.92 13.35 6.09
N ALA A 20 3.61 13.16 6.00
CA ALA A 20 2.97 11.95 6.48
C ALA A 20 2.34 11.19 5.29
N LEU A 21 3.18 10.64 4.41
CA LEU A 21 2.73 9.55 3.56
C LEU A 21 2.33 8.41 4.50
N PRO A 22 1.09 7.92 4.45
CA PRO A 22 0.80 6.64 5.09
C PRO A 22 1.73 5.62 4.43
N LEU A 23 2.64 5.04 5.22
CA LEU A 23 3.36 3.83 4.82
C LEU A 23 2.32 2.71 4.83
N VAL A 24 1.49 2.66 3.81
CA VAL A 24 0.51 1.59 3.64
C VAL A 24 1.30 0.33 3.33
N ALA A 25 1.07 -0.72 4.09
CA ALA A 25 1.57 -2.04 3.78
C ALA A 25 1.05 -2.43 2.39
N HIS A 26 1.95 -2.66 1.45
CA HIS A 26 1.58 -3.03 0.10
C HIS A 26 1.68 -4.55 0.00
N ALA A 27 0.57 -5.23 0.26
CA ALA A 27 0.41 -6.60 -0.19
C ALA A 27 -0.58 -6.58 -1.36
N GLY A 28 -0.31 -7.33 -2.38
CA GLY A 28 -1.28 -7.53 -3.46
C GLY A 28 -1.47 -6.37 -4.44
N ARG A 29 -0.36 -5.83 -5.02
CA ARG A 29 -0.49 -4.89 -6.15
C ARG A 29 -1.61 -5.28 -7.14
N PRO A 30 -2.40 -4.33 -7.69
CA PRO A 30 -2.20 -2.87 -7.73
C PRO A 30 -2.85 -2.10 -6.57
N MET A 31 -3.58 -2.77 -5.68
CA MET A 31 -4.31 -2.11 -4.59
C MET A 31 -3.36 -1.64 -3.48
N MET A 32 -3.79 -0.59 -2.79
CA MET A 32 -3.21 -0.12 -1.53
C MET A 32 -3.90 -0.77 -0.33
N VAL A 33 -5.17 -1.14 -0.48
CA VAL A 33 -5.92 -1.99 0.47
C VAL A 33 -5.48 -3.43 0.27
N ASP A 34 -5.05 -4.06 1.35
CA ASP A 34 -4.53 -5.42 1.34
C ASP A 34 -5.67 -6.45 1.28
N ASP A 35 -5.47 -7.55 0.59
CA ASP A 35 -6.34 -8.72 0.61
C ASP A 35 -5.89 -9.74 1.67
N ALA A 36 -6.73 -10.69 2.07
CA ALA A 36 -6.37 -11.71 3.06
C ALA A 36 -5.56 -12.89 2.47
N GLY A 37 -5.25 -12.88 1.16
CA GLY A 37 -4.48 -13.93 0.51
C GLY A 37 -2.98 -13.88 0.85
N VAL A 38 -2.33 -15.04 0.79
CA VAL A 38 -0.87 -15.23 0.79
C VAL A 38 -0.51 -16.20 -0.31
N ASN A 39 0.73 -16.20 -0.76
CA ASN A 39 1.22 -17.20 -1.70
C ASN A 39 1.06 -18.62 -1.12
N ASP A 40 0.96 -19.62 -1.99
CA ASP A 40 1.02 -21.01 -1.58
C ASP A 40 2.42 -21.36 -1.03
N ALA A 41 2.50 -22.35 -0.13
CA ALA A 41 3.77 -22.76 0.46
C ALA A 41 4.79 -23.17 -0.61
N GLY A 42 5.98 -22.60 -0.55
CA GLY A 42 7.04 -22.79 -1.52
C GLY A 42 6.95 -21.89 -2.75
N ALA A 43 5.90 -21.06 -2.88
CA ALA A 43 5.74 -20.09 -3.95
C ALA A 43 6.10 -18.68 -3.51
N GLY A 44 6.41 -17.85 -4.49
CA GLY A 44 6.74 -16.45 -4.25
C GLY A 44 6.38 -15.56 -5.44
N HIS A 45 6.65 -14.27 -5.28
CA HIS A 45 6.53 -13.32 -6.37
C HIS A 45 7.53 -12.18 -6.22
N LEU A 46 7.81 -11.53 -7.34
CA LEU A 46 8.49 -10.24 -7.40
C LEU A 46 7.53 -9.22 -8.02
N ALA A 47 7.18 -8.18 -7.27
CA ALA A 47 6.45 -7.04 -7.79
C ALA A 47 7.40 -5.86 -7.98
N THR A 48 7.25 -5.14 -9.10
CA THR A 48 7.97 -3.90 -9.37
C THR A 48 7.00 -2.85 -9.88
N TRP A 49 7.15 -1.60 -9.45
CA TRP A 49 6.27 -0.54 -9.94
C TRP A 49 6.90 0.84 -9.88
N PHE A 50 6.38 1.68 -10.74
CA PHE A 50 6.55 3.12 -10.64
C PHE A 50 5.29 3.75 -10.07
N GLU A 51 5.45 4.74 -9.22
CA GLU A 51 4.34 5.53 -8.70
C GLU A 51 4.65 7.02 -8.70
N ARG A 52 3.59 7.82 -8.91
CA ARG A 52 3.58 9.24 -8.66
C ARG A 52 2.57 9.52 -7.56
N GLY A 53 3.09 9.90 -6.40
CA GLY A 53 2.32 10.19 -5.20
C GLY A 53 1.87 11.65 -5.07
N PRO A 54 1.19 11.98 -3.95
CA PRO A 54 0.82 13.36 -3.62
C PRO A 54 2.06 14.23 -3.53
N GLY A 55 1.95 15.49 -3.97
CA GLY A 55 3.11 16.41 -3.92
C GLY A 55 4.10 16.25 -5.06
N GLY A 56 3.86 15.32 -6.01
CA GLY A 56 4.75 15.08 -7.13
C GLY A 56 5.88 14.10 -6.84
N HIS A 57 5.83 13.41 -5.72
CA HIS A 57 6.73 12.29 -5.41
C HIS A 57 6.74 11.26 -6.53
N ARG A 58 7.91 10.79 -6.89
CA ARG A 58 8.12 9.77 -7.92
C ARG A 58 9.00 8.68 -7.34
N ALA A 59 8.47 7.49 -7.23
CA ALA A 59 9.20 6.37 -6.66
C ALA A 59 9.17 5.13 -7.56
N TRP A 60 10.28 4.41 -7.57
CA TRP A 60 10.39 3.05 -8.08
C TRP A 60 10.50 2.11 -6.91
N THR A 61 9.76 1.01 -6.96
CA THR A 61 9.78 0.00 -5.92
C THR A 61 9.97 -1.39 -6.52
N ALA A 62 10.77 -2.21 -5.84
CA ALA A 62 10.87 -3.65 -6.05
C ALA A 62 10.54 -4.36 -4.73
N ALA A 63 9.65 -5.35 -4.78
CA ALA A 63 9.10 -6.01 -3.61
C ALA A 63 8.96 -7.51 -3.83
N PRO A 64 9.98 -8.31 -3.47
CA PRO A 64 9.87 -9.76 -3.40
C PRO A 64 9.04 -10.19 -2.18
N ALA A 65 8.26 -11.27 -2.35
CA ALA A 65 7.60 -11.99 -1.27
C ALA A 65 7.66 -13.49 -1.49
N TYR A 66 7.68 -14.26 -0.41
CA TYR A 66 7.78 -15.72 -0.44
C TYR A 66 7.00 -16.33 0.73
N ALA A 67 6.32 -17.45 0.49
CA ALA A 67 5.62 -18.20 1.51
C ALA A 67 6.42 -19.46 1.91
N PRO A 68 7.18 -19.42 3.03
CA PRO A 68 7.96 -20.57 3.48
C PRO A 68 7.09 -21.75 3.93
N ILE A 69 5.90 -21.45 4.46
CA ILE A 69 4.93 -22.44 4.92
C ILE A 69 3.51 -21.93 4.60
N LYS A 70 2.53 -22.84 4.61
CA LYS A 70 1.12 -22.49 4.39
C LYS A 70 0.65 -21.42 5.37
N GLY A 71 0.06 -20.35 4.84
CA GLY A 71 -0.53 -19.27 5.63
C GLY A 71 0.45 -18.22 6.12
N LEU A 72 1.76 -18.37 5.89
CA LEU A 72 2.76 -17.35 6.25
C LEU A 72 3.48 -16.86 4.99
N GLU A 73 3.45 -15.56 4.75
CA GLU A 73 4.23 -14.89 3.72
C GLU A 73 5.19 -13.88 4.34
N VAL A 74 6.43 -13.88 3.91
CA VAL A 74 7.44 -12.89 4.27
C VAL A 74 7.80 -12.08 3.04
N GLY A 75 7.89 -10.77 3.21
CA GLY A 75 8.16 -9.85 2.12
C GLY A 75 9.19 -8.80 2.50
N ALA A 76 9.89 -8.34 1.49
CA ALA A 76 10.77 -7.18 1.57
C ALA A 76 10.40 -6.18 0.47
N ALA A 77 10.77 -4.91 0.63
CA ALA A 77 10.67 -3.94 -0.45
C ALA A 77 11.80 -2.91 -0.37
N VAL A 78 12.27 -2.50 -1.54
CA VAL A 78 13.17 -1.37 -1.72
C VAL A 78 12.44 -0.35 -2.57
N SER A 79 12.28 0.87 -2.04
CA SER A 79 11.69 1.98 -2.78
C SER A 79 12.71 3.10 -2.93
N ARG A 80 12.87 3.62 -4.15
CA ARG A 80 13.70 4.78 -4.46
C ARG A 80 12.82 5.96 -4.86
N ASP A 81 12.70 6.96 -3.99
CA ASP A 81 12.08 8.23 -4.32
C ASP A 81 13.10 9.12 -5.04
N THR A 82 12.79 9.48 -6.29
CA THR A 82 13.66 10.30 -7.13
C THR A 82 13.48 11.79 -6.87
N THR A 83 12.34 12.20 -6.30
CA THR A 83 12.03 13.59 -5.95
C THR A 83 12.73 13.99 -4.65
N GLU A 84 12.52 13.16 -3.61
CA GLU A 84 13.14 13.37 -2.28
C GLU A 84 14.57 12.82 -2.20
N ARG A 85 15.03 12.10 -3.23
CA ARG A 85 16.34 11.42 -3.28
C ARG A 85 16.53 10.45 -2.10
N SER A 86 15.45 9.87 -1.61
CA SER A 86 15.48 8.94 -0.48
C SER A 86 15.33 7.49 -0.93
N THR A 87 15.78 6.56 -0.08
CA THR A 87 15.61 5.12 -0.28
C THR A 87 14.99 4.53 0.98
N ALA A 88 13.87 3.82 0.82
CA ALA A 88 13.22 3.11 1.91
C ALA A 88 13.40 1.60 1.73
N LEU A 89 13.78 0.94 2.82
CA LEU A 89 13.79 -0.51 2.97
C LEU A 89 12.62 -0.90 3.86
N ARG A 90 11.87 -1.95 3.48
CA ARG A 90 10.75 -2.50 4.24
C ARG A 90 10.90 -3.99 4.39
N LEU A 91 10.49 -4.51 5.55
CA LEU A 91 10.33 -5.93 5.82
C LEU A 91 8.96 -6.14 6.43
N GLN A 92 8.26 -7.20 6.02
CA GLN A 92 6.94 -7.54 6.56
C GLN A 92 6.73 -9.04 6.63
N GLY A 93 5.87 -9.44 7.56
CA GLY A 93 5.27 -10.77 7.62
C GLY A 93 3.75 -10.64 7.53
N LYS A 94 3.11 -11.53 6.78
CA LYS A 94 1.66 -11.67 6.67
C LYS A 94 1.26 -13.08 7.07
N LEU A 95 0.40 -13.16 8.09
CA LEU A 95 -0.13 -14.41 8.61
C LEU A 95 -1.61 -14.50 8.25
N GLN A 96 -1.96 -15.45 7.40
CA GLN A 96 -3.34 -15.78 7.05
C GLN A 96 -3.90 -16.79 8.03
N SER A 97 -4.96 -16.43 8.75
CA SER A 97 -5.65 -17.34 9.68
C SER A 97 -6.73 -18.16 8.98
N THR A 98 -7.45 -17.54 8.03
CA THR A 98 -8.50 -18.20 7.22
C THR A 98 -8.40 -17.74 5.78
N ARG A 99 -8.64 -18.65 4.82
CA ARG A 99 -8.79 -18.30 3.40
C ARG A 99 -10.23 -17.85 3.12
N PRO A 100 -10.44 -16.84 2.25
CA PRO A 100 -11.78 -16.51 1.79
C PRO A 100 -12.34 -17.68 0.97
N THR A 101 -13.62 -17.94 1.17
CA THR A 101 -14.43 -18.90 0.39
C THR A 101 -15.73 -18.22 -0.01
N GLU A 102 -16.58 -18.90 -0.77
CA GLU A 102 -17.92 -18.38 -1.11
C GLU A 102 -18.77 -18.13 0.14
N ASP A 103 -18.60 -18.94 1.19
CA ASP A 103 -19.42 -18.92 2.41
C ASP A 103 -18.76 -18.22 3.60
N ALA A 104 -17.48 -17.91 3.53
CA ALA A 104 -16.74 -17.37 4.67
C ALA A 104 -15.66 -16.35 4.25
N CYS A 105 -15.56 -15.29 5.05
CA CYS A 105 -14.50 -14.31 4.88
C CYS A 105 -13.13 -14.88 5.29
N GLY A 106 -12.10 -14.53 4.54
CA GLY A 106 -10.71 -14.75 4.89
C GLY A 106 -10.16 -13.65 5.79
N HIS A 107 -9.23 -14.00 6.67
CA HIS A 107 -8.60 -13.06 7.59
C HIS A 107 -7.07 -13.22 7.57
N ALA A 108 -6.37 -12.10 7.68
CA ALA A 108 -4.93 -12.08 7.83
C ALA A 108 -4.48 -10.93 8.75
N ALA A 109 -3.28 -11.05 9.28
CA ALA A 109 -2.60 -9.98 10.00
C ALA A 109 -1.24 -9.71 9.35
N VAL A 110 -0.89 -8.44 9.21
CA VAL A 110 0.39 -7.98 8.67
C VAL A 110 1.14 -7.20 9.74
N LEU A 111 2.42 -7.50 9.90
CA LEU A 111 3.36 -6.73 10.72
C LEU A 111 4.54 -6.32 9.86
N GLY A 112 5.03 -5.10 10.02
CA GLY A 112 6.16 -4.66 9.24
C GLY A 112 6.97 -3.54 9.90
N ILE A 113 8.17 -3.39 9.37
CA ILE A 113 9.12 -2.33 9.73
C ILE A 113 9.69 -1.70 8.47
N ALA A 114 10.04 -0.42 8.56
CA ALA A 114 10.69 0.30 7.48
C ALA A 114 11.81 1.20 8.01
N HIS A 115 12.80 1.40 7.15
CA HIS A 115 13.90 2.36 7.38
C HIS A 115 14.12 3.19 6.12
N GLU A 116 14.12 4.51 6.25
CA GLU A 116 14.33 5.46 5.15
C GLU A 116 15.65 6.22 5.33
N ARG A 117 16.45 6.29 4.27
CA ARG A 117 17.70 7.08 4.19
C ARG A 117 17.56 8.17 3.13
N PRO A 118 18.23 9.33 3.28
CA PRO A 118 19.15 9.72 4.36
C PRO A 118 18.48 10.22 5.65
N LYS A 119 17.13 10.36 5.66
CA LYS A 119 16.37 10.95 6.77
C LYS A 119 16.44 10.14 8.08
N ALA A 120 16.99 8.90 8.04
CA ALA A 120 17.07 7.97 9.16
C ALA A 120 15.71 7.77 9.87
N VAL A 121 14.62 7.77 9.09
CA VAL A 121 13.27 7.59 9.62
C VAL A 121 12.95 6.10 9.70
N ASN A 122 12.62 5.64 10.91
CA ASN A 122 12.10 4.30 11.13
C ASN A 122 10.58 4.34 11.26
N ALA A 123 9.92 3.34 10.70
CA ALA A 123 8.50 3.13 10.87
C ALA A 123 8.20 1.67 11.19
N ARG A 124 7.08 1.43 11.86
CA ARG A 124 6.50 0.11 12.08
C ARG A 124 5.00 0.19 11.90
N TRP A 125 4.40 -0.88 11.43
CA TRP A 125 2.95 -0.94 11.25
C TRP A 125 2.41 -2.31 11.57
N PHE A 126 1.13 -2.32 11.86
CA PHE A 126 0.33 -3.52 11.84
C PHE A 126 -0.94 -3.26 11.02
N ASN A 127 -1.51 -4.32 10.42
CA ASN A 127 -2.74 -4.26 9.64
C ASN A 127 -3.53 -5.56 9.83
N LEU A 128 -4.79 -5.46 10.23
CA LEU A 128 -5.76 -6.54 10.19
C LEU A 128 -6.50 -6.47 8.87
N VAL A 129 -6.60 -7.60 8.21
CA VAL A 129 -7.11 -7.71 6.85
C VAL A 129 -8.26 -8.70 6.82
N MET A 130 -9.36 -8.32 6.20
CA MET A 130 -10.49 -9.20 5.90
C MET A 130 -10.82 -9.14 4.41
N THR A 131 -11.07 -10.29 3.82
CA THR A 131 -11.53 -10.43 2.44
C THR A 131 -12.78 -11.31 2.42
N CYS A 132 -13.88 -10.79 1.88
CA CYS A 132 -15.11 -11.55 1.71
C CYS A 132 -15.48 -11.62 0.23
N THR A 133 -15.84 -12.81 -0.24
CA THR A 133 -16.45 -12.98 -1.55
C THR A 133 -17.92 -12.54 -1.47
N VAL A 134 -18.27 -11.56 -2.27
CA VAL A 134 -19.63 -11.02 -2.38
C VAL A 134 -19.92 -10.85 -3.86
N ALA A 135 -20.73 -11.74 -4.43
CA ALA A 135 -21.01 -11.73 -5.86
C ALA A 135 -21.44 -10.33 -6.35
N PRO A 136 -20.87 -9.81 -7.47
CA PRO A 136 -19.99 -10.49 -8.41
C PRO A 136 -18.48 -10.28 -8.15
N GLY A 137 -18.02 -9.95 -6.95
CA GLY A 137 -16.62 -9.63 -6.68
C GLY A 137 -16.18 -9.94 -5.25
N ASN A 138 -15.12 -9.25 -4.81
CA ASN A 138 -14.58 -9.36 -3.47
C ASN A 138 -14.58 -8.00 -2.78
N VAL A 139 -14.87 -7.99 -1.49
CA VAL A 139 -14.68 -6.83 -0.59
C VAL A 139 -13.45 -7.09 0.26
N HIS A 140 -12.56 -6.11 0.33
CA HIS A 140 -11.40 -6.12 1.22
C HIS A 140 -11.53 -5.01 2.24
N LEU A 141 -11.31 -5.32 3.51
CA LEU A 141 -11.32 -4.36 4.61
C LEU A 141 -10.00 -4.43 5.37
N ASN A 142 -9.45 -3.27 5.69
CA ASN A 142 -8.21 -3.13 6.43
C ASN A 142 -8.41 -2.22 7.65
N LEU A 143 -7.83 -2.59 8.77
CA LEU A 143 -7.78 -1.79 9.99
C LEU A 143 -6.40 -1.90 10.60
N GLY A 144 -5.69 -0.80 10.71
CA GLY A 144 -4.32 -0.86 11.19
C GLY A 144 -3.82 0.43 11.81
N ALA A 145 -2.55 0.42 12.17
CA ALA A 145 -1.86 1.58 12.66
C ALA A 145 -0.41 1.60 12.17
N THR A 146 0.10 2.79 11.92
CA THR A 146 1.50 3.05 11.57
C THR A 146 2.11 4.00 12.59
N GLN A 147 3.28 3.67 13.10
CA GLN A 147 4.09 4.54 13.94
C GLN A 147 5.40 4.87 13.23
N THR A 148 5.64 6.15 13.00
CA THR A 148 6.92 6.67 12.54
C THR A 148 7.75 7.13 13.74
N ALA A 149 9.06 6.93 13.69
CA ALA A 149 9.98 7.20 14.81
C ALA A 149 9.64 8.44 15.63
N ARG A 150 9.54 8.28 16.94
CA ARG A 150 9.25 9.32 17.95
C ARG A 150 7.90 10.05 17.79
N LYS A 151 7.00 9.57 16.92
CA LYS A 151 5.63 10.11 16.77
C LYS A 151 4.61 9.14 17.33
N SER A 152 3.43 9.65 17.67
CA SER A 152 2.30 8.81 18.06
C SER A 152 1.88 7.90 16.90
N ALA A 153 1.40 6.72 17.22
CA ALA A 153 0.81 5.83 16.23
C ALA A 153 -0.42 6.49 15.60
N LYS A 154 -0.59 6.32 14.31
CA LYS A 154 -1.74 6.81 13.54
C LYS A 154 -2.52 5.63 13.01
N ALA A 155 -3.80 5.58 13.36
CA ALA A 155 -4.70 4.56 12.83
C ALA A 155 -5.06 4.85 11.37
N PHE A 156 -5.34 3.78 10.63
CA PHE A 156 -5.90 3.85 9.29
C PHE A 156 -6.97 2.79 9.11
N ILE A 157 -7.88 3.05 8.17
CA ILE A 157 -8.88 2.12 7.68
C ILE A 157 -8.87 2.15 6.17
N GLY A 158 -9.05 1.00 5.54
CA GLY A 158 -9.16 0.85 4.09
C GLY A 158 -10.33 -0.05 3.73
N ALA A 159 -10.98 0.26 2.61
CA ALA A 159 -11.99 -0.58 1.99
C ALA A 159 -11.74 -0.63 0.48
N ALA A 160 -11.88 -1.82 -0.12
CA ALA A 160 -11.79 -1.99 -1.55
C ALA A 160 -12.86 -2.96 -2.05
N TRP A 161 -13.29 -2.73 -3.27
CA TRP A 161 -14.08 -3.65 -4.08
C TRP A 161 -13.25 -4.06 -5.28
N GLU A 162 -13.17 -5.37 -5.52
CA GLU A 162 -12.51 -5.94 -6.68
C GLU A 162 -13.45 -6.86 -7.43
N GLN A 163 -13.49 -6.77 -8.76
CA GLN A 163 -14.35 -7.57 -9.62
C GLN A 163 -13.63 -7.98 -10.88
N ASP A 164 -13.90 -9.22 -11.33
CA ASP A 164 -13.54 -9.67 -12.67
C ASP A 164 -14.45 -9.03 -13.72
N LEU A 165 -13.84 -8.36 -14.71
CA LEU A 165 -14.51 -7.70 -15.83
C LEU A 165 -14.40 -8.53 -17.12
N GLY A 166 -13.91 -9.77 -17.04
CA GLY A 166 -13.69 -10.70 -18.15
C GLY A 166 -12.36 -10.48 -18.87
N TRP A 167 -11.98 -9.24 -19.16
CA TRP A 167 -10.70 -8.92 -19.81
C TRP A 167 -9.59 -8.52 -18.81
N ALA A 168 -9.97 -8.14 -17.62
CA ALA A 168 -9.09 -7.77 -16.49
C ALA A 168 -9.88 -7.80 -15.20
N SER A 169 -9.20 -7.86 -14.05
CA SER A 169 -9.81 -7.53 -12.76
C SER A 169 -9.73 -6.02 -12.54
N GLY A 170 -10.85 -5.39 -12.23
CA GLY A 170 -10.94 -3.98 -11.86
C GLY A 170 -11.08 -3.83 -10.35
N HIS A 171 -10.55 -2.77 -9.78
CA HIS A 171 -10.74 -2.43 -8.37
C HIS A 171 -11.06 -0.96 -8.17
N VAL A 172 -11.76 -0.67 -7.09
CA VAL A 172 -11.91 0.67 -6.51
C VAL A 172 -11.62 0.57 -5.03
N GLU A 173 -10.89 1.54 -4.48
CA GLU A 173 -10.50 1.55 -3.08
C GLU A 173 -10.59 2.94 -2.45
N TRP A 174 -10.83 2.94 -1.15
CA TRP A 174 -10.86 4.11 -0.30
C TRP A 174 -10.03 3.83 0.95
N ILE A 175 -9.15 4.77 1.30
CA ILE A 175 -8.27 4.66 2.45
C ILE A 175 -8.31 5.98 3.22
N ALA A 176 -8.55 5.91 4.52
CA ALA A 176 -8.46 7.03 5.43
C ALA A 176 -7.46 6.74 6.55
N ALA A 177 -6.65 7.74 6.89
CA ALA A 177 -5.70 7.67 7.99
C ALA A 177 -5.80 8.92 8.86
N GLN A 178 -5.51 8.78 10.15
CA GLN A 178 -5.50 9.91 11.08
C GLN A 178 -4.54 11.01 10.60
N SER A 179 -5.04 12.24 10.57
CA SER A 179 -4.28 13.44 10.16
C SER A 179 -3.85 13.44 8.68
N ALA A 180 -4.52 12.67 7.81
CA ALA A 180 -4.33 12.71 6.37
C ALA A 180 -5.68 12.81 5.65
N GLN A 181 -5.68 13.40 4.46
CA GLN A 181 -6.87 13.38 3.59
C GLN A 181 -7.05 11.96 3.03
N PRO A 182 -8.29 11.49 2.87
CA PRO A 182 -8.54 10.17 2.30
C PRO A 182 -8.02 10.06 0.87
N ILE A 183 -7.66 8.83 0.51
CA ILE A 183 -7.30 8.43 -0.85
C ILE A 183 -8.50 7.70 -1.44
N VAL A 184 -8.84 8.03 -2.68
CA VAL A 184 -9.69 7.21 -3.55
C VAL A 184 -8.83 6.79 -4.72
N ASN A 185 -8.81 5.50 -5.05
CA ASN A 185 -7.98 4.95 -6.10
C ASN A 185 -8.77 3.89 -6.88
N LEU A 186 -8.49 3.73 -8.16
CA LEU A 186 -9.09 2.71 -9.01
C LEU A 186 -8.10 2.26 -10.08
N GLY A 187 -8.24 1.03 -10.54
CA GLY A 187 -7.36 0.53 -11.60
C GLY A 187 -7.65 -0.91 -12.00
N PRO A 188 -7.11 -1.34 -13.15
CA PRO A 188 -7.13 -2.71 -13.59
C PRO A 188 -5.86 -3.46 -13.24
N ARG A 189 -5.99 -4.80 -13.22
CA ARG A 189 -4.87 -5.75 -13.30
C ARG A 189 -5.20 -6.86 -14.28
N ARG A 190 -4.21 -7.34 -15.00
CA ARG A 190 -4.37 -8.43 -15.97
C ARG A 190 -3.12 -9.31 -16.01
N GLU A 191 -3.32 -10.62 -16.05
CA GLU A 191 -2.26 -11.55 -16.41
C GLU A 191 -2.01 -11.46 -17.92
N ILE A 192 -0.79 -11.09 -18.31
CA ILE A 192 -0.36 -10.90 -19.71
C ILE A 192 0.47 -12.05 -20.23
N ALA A 193 1.03 -12.85 -19.34
CA ALA A 193 1.72 -14.12 -19.61
C ALA A 193 1.63 -14.97 -18.34
N LYS A 194 1.94 -16.27 -18.43
CA LYS A 194 1.87 -17.19 -17.29
C LYS A 194 2.63 -16.66 -16.08
N GLY A 195 1.90 -16.36 -15.01
CA GLY A 195 2.40 -15.81 -13.76
C GLY A 195 2.89 -14.34 -13.86
N LEU A 196 2.76 -13.69 -15.03
CA LEU A 196 3.15 -12.28 -15.21
C LEU A 196 1.89 -11.40 -15.29
N GLN A 197 1.70 -10.57 -14.29
CA GLN A 197 0.63 -9.59 -14.19
C GLN A 197 1.15 -8.20 -14.53
N LEU A 198 0.39 -7.49 -15.36
CA LEU A 198 0.49 -6.02 -15.54
C LEU A 198 -0.63 -5.37 -14.75
N ASP A 199 -0.34 -4.30 -14.06
CA ASP A 199 -1.29 -3.52 -13.30
C ASP A 199 -1.08 -2.01 -13.44
N GLY A 200 -2.13 -1.24 -13.16
CA GLY A 200 -2.06 0.21 -13.09
C GLY A 200 -3.19 0.75 -12.24
N SER A 201 -2.99 1.96 -11.71
CA SER A 201 -4.04 2.65 -10.98
C SER A 201 -3.95 4.16 -11.12
N VAL A 202 -5.08 4.82 -10.95
CA VAL A 202 -5.20 6.27 -10.85
C VAL A 202 -6.06 6.61 -9.65
N GLY A 203 -5.67 7.61 -8.89
CA GLY A 203 -6.38 8.02 -7.69
C GLY A 203 -6.27 9.50 -7.40
N ARG A 204 -6.90 9.90 -6.29
CA ARG A 204 -6.86 11.28 -5.78
C ARG A 204 -6.66 11.30 -4.28
N GLN A 205 -5.85 12.28 -3.83
CA GLN A 205 -5.69 12.65 -2.43
C GLN A 205 -5.52 14.17 -2.33
N ALA A 206 -6.31 14.83 -1.51
CA ALA A 206 -6.23 16.29 -1.29
C ALA A 206 -6.26 17.09 -2.61
N GLY A 207 -7.10 16.69 -3.57
CA GLY A 207 -7.20 17.35 -4.88
C GLY A 207 -6.07 17.01 -5.87
N ARG A 208 -5.06 16.23 -5.48
CA ARG A 208 -3.92 15.83 -6.33
C ARG A 208 -4.10 14.43 -6.89
N THR A 209 -3.69 14.24 -8.14
CA THR A 209 -3.76 12.94 -8.81
C THR A 209 -2.59 12.05 -8.39
N LEU A 210 -2.90 10.80 -8.10
CA LEU A 210 -1.97 9.70 -7.89
C LEU A 210 -1.98 8.85 -9.16
N PHE A 211 -0.86 8.19 -9.43
CA PHE A 211 -0.75 7.26 -10.56
C PHE A 211 0.25 6.16 -10.21
N SER A 212 -0.04 4.94 -10.63
CA SER A 212 0.95 3.86 -10.58
C SER A 212 0.82 2.89 -11.76
N VAL A 213 1.92 2.27 -12.12
CA VAL A 213 1.99 1.17 -13.08
C VAL A 213 3.01 0.16 -12.59
N GLY A 214 2.71 -1.12 -12.71
CA GLY A 214 3.56 -2.18 -12.18
C GLY A 214 3.46 -3.50 -12.91
N LEU A 215 4.41 -4.35 -12.59
CA LEU A 215 4.48 -5.74 -13.03
C LEU A 215 4.66 -6.63 -11.78
N LYS A 216 4.02 -7.79 -11.79
CA LYS A 216 4.19 -8.82 -10.76
C LYS A 216 4.44 -10.16 -11.45
N GLN A 217 5.58 -10.79 -11.16
CA GLN A 217 5.93 -12.13 -11.63
C GLN A 217 5.82 -13.11 -10.46
N GLN A 218 5.02 -14.15 -10.64
CA GLN A 218 4.93 -15.30 -9.72
C GLN A 218 5.92 -16.39 -10.10
N PHE A 219 6.43 -17.15 -9.13
CA PHE A 219 7.34 -18.29 -9.28
C PHE A 219 7.17 -19.31 -8.17
#